data_2cff511f15c90349b25da4fa032baf73
#
_entry.id   2cff511f15c90349b25da4fa032baf73
#
_cell.length_a   1.000
_cell.length_b   1.000
_cell.length_c   1.000
_cell.angle_alpha   90.00
_cell.angle_beta   90.00
_cell.angle_gamma   90.00
#
_symmetry.space_group_name_H-M   'P 1'
#
loop_
_entity.id
_entity.type
_entity.pdbx_description
1 polymer ?
#
loop_
_entity_poly.entity_id
_entity_poly.type
_entity_poly.pdbx_seq_one_letter_code
_entity_poly.pdbx_strand_id
1 'polypeptide(L)'
;MDLQLTHLRTLQAIAQHGSFSRAAQTLRLTQPAVSMQVRHLERALGLPLLERVGKRAFPTRAGQLLLTHADRALRELEAGVERVRGLRGVVAGRVRLGTSASISIYLLPPALRRFRARYPEVEVMVVTGNASEITRAIVANTLDVGIVSLPVRDRELTVTPFFRDELVAIGPTEWGGGGGG
;
A
#
# COMPACT_ATOMS: atom_id res chain seq x y z
N MET A 1 13.27 -4.42 25.24
CA MET A 1 11.95 -4.77 24.66
C MET A 1 12.22 -5.73 23.51
N ASP A 2 11.82 -6.98 23.62
CA ASP A 2 12.08 -8.00 22.60
C ASP A 2 10.85 -8.10 21.65
N LEU A 3 10.83 -7.23 20.64
CA LEU A 3 9.80 -7.25 19.60
C LEU A 3 10.34 -7.98 18.36
N GLN A 4 9.85 -9.16 18.10
CA GLN A 4 10.24 -9.93 16.91
C GLN A 4 9.43 -9.51 15.69
N LEU A 5 10.10 -9.34 14.54
CA LEU A 5 9.47 -8.96 13.27
C LEU A 5 8.40 -9.97 12.82
N THR A 6 8.59 -11.26 13.13
CA THR A 6 7.62 -12.31 12.85
C THR A 6 6.30 -12.07 13.57
N HIS A 7 6.35 -11.58 14.81
CA HIS A 7 5.14 -11.27 15.59
C HIS A 7 4.39 -10.06 15.01
N LEU A 8 5.11 -9.06 14.52
CA LEU A 8 4.51 -7.90 13.83
C LEU A 8 3.81 -8.32 12.53
N ARG A 9 4.43 -9.19 11.73
CA ARG A 9 3.80 -9.77 10.52
C ARG A 9 2.55 -10.57 10.86
N THR A 10 2.55 -11.25 11.98
CA THR A 10 1.37 -11.99 12.44
C THR A 10 0.22 -11.05 12.81
N LEU A 11 0.50 -9.96 13.52
CA LEU A 11 -0.51 -8.95 13.83
C LEU A 11 -1.09 -8.33 12.55
N GLN A 12 -0.24 -8.00 11.55
CA GLN A 12 -0.68 -7.51 10.24
C GLN A 12 -1.61 -8.50 9.53
N ALA A 13 -1.23 -9.77 9.45
CA ALA A 13 -2.03 -10.79 8.78
C ALA A 13 -3.40 -10.98 9.45
N ILE A 14 -3.47 -10.93 10.80
CA ILE A 14 -4.75 -11.01 11.51
C ILE A 14 -5.60 -9.78 11.22
N ALA A 15 -5.02 -8.58 11.26
CA ALA A 15 -5.73 -7.34 10.96
C ALA A 15 -6.31 -7.34 9.54
N GLN A 16 -5.53 -7.81 8.56
CA GLN A 16 -5.93 -7.90 7.16
C GLN A 16 -7.06 -8.91 6.93
N HIS A 17 -6.98 -10.09 7.54
CA HIS A 17 -7.95 -11.17 7.31
C HIS A 17 -9.13 -11.14 8.29
N GLY A 18 -9.02 -10.41 9.39
CA GLY A 18 -10.00 -10.44 10.47
C GLY A 18 -10.12 -11.81 11.16
N SER A 19 -9.12 -12.70 11.00
CA SER A 19 -9.21 -14.09 11.42
C SER A 19 -7.84 -14.69 11.75
N PHE A 20 -7.70 -15.25 12.94
CA PHE A 20 -6.49 -15.98 13.36
C PHE A 20 -6.22 -17.21 12.49
N SER A 21 -7.25 -17.94 12.10
CA SER A 21 -7.10 -19.14 11.26
C SER A 21 -6.66 -18.81 9.85
N ARG A 22 -7.22 -17.76 9.24
CA ARG A 22 -6.79 -17.30 7.90
C ARG A 22 -5.38 -16.75 7.93
N ALA A 23 -5.03 -15.96 8.95
CA ALA A 23 -3.66 -15.48 9.13
C ALA A 23 -2.67 -16.65 9.28
N ALA A 24 -3.03 -17.68 10.03
CA ALA A 24 -2.20 -18.88 10.19
C ALA A 24 -1.96 -19.59 8.84
N GLN A 25 -2.99 -19.75 8.03
CA GLN A 25 -2.87 -20.31 6.67
C GLN A 25 -1.94 -19.47 5.79
N THR A 26 -2.13 -18.14 5.76
CA THR A 26 -1.31 -17.21 4.97
C THR A 26 0.16 -17.26 5.38
N LEU A 27 0.42 -17.35 6.68
CA LEU A 27 1.78 -17.39 7.24
C LEU A 27 2.40 -18.80 7.28
N ARG A 28 1.66 -19.83 6.88
CA ARG A 28 2.06 -21.24 6.99
C ARG A 28 2.42 -21.63 8.42
N LEU A 29 1.64 -21.16 9.38
CA LEU A 29 1.76 -21.43 10.80
C LEU A 29 0.51 -22.16 11.32
N THR A 30 0.60 -22.70 12.53
CA THR A 30 -0.59 -23.18 13.25
C THR A 30 -1.32 -22.01 13.93
N GLN A 31 -2.63 -22.13 14.09
CA GLN A 31 -3.43 -21.11 14.79
C GLN A 31 -2.98 -20.89 16.25
N PRO A 32 -2.60 -21.93 17.05
CA PRO A 32 -1.99 -21.71 18.35
C PRO A 32 -0.70 -20.89 18.32
N ALA A 33 0.18 -21.12 17.33
CA ALA A 33 1.40 -20.34 17.17
C ALA A 33 1.10 -18.86 16.89
N VAL A 34 0.18 -18.57 15.99
CA VAL A 34 -0.31 -17.21 15.70
C VAL A 34 -0.86 -16.54 16.95
N SER A 35 -1.71 -17.24 17.72
CA SER A 35 -2.26 -16.74 18.99
C SER A 35 -1.18 -16.48 20.04
N MET A 36 -0.15 -17.31 20.10
CA MET A 36 0.96 -17.15 21.03
C MET A 36 1.81 -15.93 20.69
N GLN A 37 2.07 -15.69 19.41
CA GLN A 37 2.84 -14.53 18.93
C GLN A 37 2.14 -13.21 19.26
N VAL A 38 0.82 -13.13 19.07
CA VAL A 38 0.04 -11.94 19.46
C VAL A 38 0.09 -11.74 20.97
N ARG A 39 -0.15 -12.79 21.76
CA ARG A 39 -0.06 -12.71 23.24
C ARG A 39 1.33 -12.29 23.71
N HIS A 40 2.39 -12.62 22.97
CA HIS A 40 3.74 -12.15 23.28
C HIS A 40 3.86 -10.63 23.09
N LEU A 41 3.35 -10.09 21.97
CA LEU A 41 3.31 -8.64 21.75
C LEU A 41 2.49 -7.92 22.81
N GLU A 42 1.30 -8.41 23.11
CA GLU A 42 0.39 -7.82 24.11
C GLU A 42 1.02 -7.81 25.52
N ARG A 43 1.70 -8.89 25.90
CA ARG A 43 2.43 -8.95 27.18
C ARG A 43 3.62 -7.98 27.21
N ALA A 44 4.37 -7.87 26.11
CA ALA A 44 5.52 -6.98 26.04
C ALA A 44 5.12 -5.49 26.11
N LEU A 45 3.91 -5.16 25.63
CA LEU A 45 3.38 -3.80 25.61
C LEU A 45 2.39 -3.49 26.75
N GLY A 46 1.92 -4.50 27.47
CA GLY A 46 0.95 -4.35 28.55
C GLY A 46 -0.46 -3.94 28.10
N LEU A 47 -0.78 -4.05 26.81
CA LEU A 47 -2.04 -3.60 26.23
C LEU A 47 -2.58 -4.65 25.24
N PRO A 48 -3.90 -4.87 25.18
CA PRO A 48 -4.50 -5.68 24.13
C PRO A 48 -4.37 -4.97 22.78
N LEU A 49 -3.92 -5.71 21.78
CA LEU A 49 -3.73 -5.20 20.40
C LEU A 49 -4.89 -5.60 19.49
N LEU A 50 -5.60 -6.67 19.85
CA LEU A 50 -6.75 -7.17 19.10
C LEU A 50 -7.95 -7.33 20.04
N GLU A 51 -9.11 -7.07 19.50
CA GLU A 51 -10.40 -7.36 20.11
C GLU A 51 -11.22 -8.29 19.22
N ARG A 52 -12.12 -9.07 19.83
CA ARG A 52 -13.02 -9.96 19.11
C ARG A 52 -14.43 -9.40 19.11
N VAL A 53 -14.98 -9.22 17.91
CA VAL A 53 -16.38 -8.88 17.72
C VAL A 53 -17.04 -10.04 16.96
N GLY A 54 -17.77 -10.88 17.67
CA GLY A 54 -18.31 -12.12 17.15
C GLY A 54 -17.20 -13.11 16.75
N LYS A 55 -17.18 -13.50 15.49
CA LYS A 55 -16.17 -14.44 14.94
C LYS A 55 -14.96 -13.74 14.30
N ARG A 56 -14.91 -12.41 14.30
CA ARG A 56 -13.85 -11.63 13.68
C ARG A 56 -12.94 -10.97 14.72
N ALA A 57 -11.68 -10.80 14.34
CA ALA A 57 -10.69 -10.06 15.13
C ALA A 57 -10.46 -8.69 14.50
N PHE A 58 -10.45 -7.64 15.30
CA PHE A 58 -10.19 -6.27 14.89
C PHE A 58 -9.06 -5.68 15.73
N PRO A 59 -8.21 -4.82 15.13
CA PRO A 59 -7.23 -4.08 15.91
C PRO A 59 -7.89 -3.12 16.89
N THR A 60 -7.43 -3.11 18.13
CA THR A 60 -7.72 -2.05 19.10
C THR A 60 -7.04 -0.76 18.68
N ARG A 61 -7.29 0.36 19.39
CA ARG A 61 -6.53 1.60 19.16
C ARG A 61 -5.02 1.40 19.32
N ALA A 62 -4.58 0.62 20.30
CA ALA A 62 -3.17 0.27 20.48
C ALA A 62 -2.66 -0.59 19.32
N GLY A 63 -3.47 -1.56 18.87
CA GLY A 63 -3.16 -2.38 17.70
C GLY A 63 -3.02 -1.57 16.42
N GLN A 64 -3.92 -0.61 16.16
CA GLN A 64 -3.86 0.27 14.99
C GLN A 64 -2.59 1.13 15.00
N LEU A 65 -2.25 1.71 16.16
CA LEU A 65 -1.03 2.50 16.31
C LEU A 65 0.22 1.64 16.03
N LEU A 66 0.30 0.46 16.63
CA LEU A 66 1.43 -0.45 16.41
C LEU A 66 1.51 -0.89 14.95
N LEU A 67 0.39 -1.23 14.31
CA LEU A 67 0.34 -1.63 12.90
C LEU A 67 0.89 -0.54 11.98
N THR A 68 0.52 0.71 12.20
CA THR A 68 1.02 1.84 11.40
C THR A 68 2.55 1.92 11.46
N HIS A 69 3.15 1.78 12.64
CA HIS A 69 4.60 1.80 12.79
C HIS A 69 5.28 0.51 12.31
N ALA A 70 4.65 -0.64 12.54
CA ALA A 70 5.15 -1.94 12.07
C ALA A 70 5.21 -2.00 10.54
N ASP A 71 4.17 -1.48 9.87
CA ASP A 71 4.13 -1.39 8.41
C ASP A 71 5.29 -0.57 7.85
N ARG A 72 5.60 0.56 8.48
CA ARG A 72 6.74 1.41 8.07
C ARG A 72 8.07 0.71 8.30
N ALA A 73 8.27 0.12 9.48
CA ALA A 73 9.51 -0.56 9.84
C ALA A 73 9.79 -1.78 8.94
N LEU A 74 8.78 -2.60 8.67
CA LEU A 74 8.91 -3.77 7.81
C LEU A 74 9.23 -3.37 6.37
N ARG A 75 8.60 -2.31 5.84
CA ARG A 75 8.92 -1.80 4.51
C ARG A 75 10.35 -1.24 4.42
N GLU A 76 10.81 -0.51 5.43
CA GLU A 76 12.18 0.01 5.43
C GLU A 76 13.21 -1.11 5.45
N LEU A 77 12.95 -2.19 6.19
CA LEU A 77 13.79 -3.38 6.17
C LEU A 77 13.77 -4.08 4.79
N GLU A 78 12.60 -4.23 4.18
CA GLU A 78 12.46 -4.79 2.84
C GLU A 78 13.24 -3.94 1.82
N ALA A 79 13.10 -2.62 1.87
CA ALA A 79 13.86 -1.70 1.02
C ALA A 79 15.37 -1.82 1.25
N GLY A 80 15.82 -1.97 2.49
CA GLY A 80 17.23 -2.21 2.83
C GLY A 80 17.76 -3.51 2.21
N VAL A 81 16.99 -4.59 2.33
CA VAL A 81 17.35 -5.88 1.71
C VAL A 81 17.46 -5.77 0.20
N GLU A 82 16.51 -5.06 -0.45
CA GLU A 82 16.54 -4.85 -1.90
C GLU A 82 17.74 -4.01 -2.34
N ARG A 83 18.10 -2.96 -1.59
CA ARG A 83 19.33 -2.19 -1.86
C ARG A 83 20.58 -3.05 -1.78
N VAL A 84 20.68 -3.92 -0.78
CA VAL A 84 21.81 -4.86 -0.65
C VAL A 84 21.85 -5.84 -1.82
N ARG A 85 20.70 -6.36 -2.25
CA ARG A 85 20.61 -7.23 -3.45
C ARG A 85 21.01 -6.48 -4.71
N GLY A 86 20.64 -5.21 -4.83
CA GLY A 86 21.02 -4.33 -5.95
C GLY A 86 22.53 -4.13 -6.12
N LEU A 87 23.33 -4.31 -5.07
CA LEU A 87 24.79 -4.27 -5.16
C LEU A 87 25.36 -5.38 -6.06
N ARG A 88 24.60 -6.43 -6.33
CA ARG A 88 24.95 -7.49 -7.28
C ARG A 88 24.65 -7.15 -8.74
N GLY A 89 24.23 -5.91 -9.04
CA GLY A 89 23.92 -5.44 -10.40
C GLY A 89 22.53 -5.83 -10.92
N VAL A 90 21.73 -6.50 -10.11
CA VAL A 90 20.34 -6.88 -10.44
C VAL A 90 19.40 -5.87 -9.80
N VAL A 91 18.61 -5.16 -10.61
CA VAL A 91 17.53 -4.30 -10.13
C VAL A 91 16.31 -5.17 -9.91
N ALA A 92 16.05 -5.51 -8.66
CA ALA A 92 14.92 -6.33 -8.24
C ALA A 92 14.17 -5.67 -7.09
N GLY A 93 12.94 -6.09 -6.83
CA GLY A 93 12.14 -5.62 -5.72
C GLY A 93 10.68 -5.41 -6.08
N ARG A 94 9.98 -4.59 -5.29
CA ARG A 94 8.57 -4.31 -5.49
C ARG A 94 8.32 -2.80 -5.51
N VAL A 95 7.49 -2.35 -6.46
CA VAL A 95 6.99 -0.97 -6.56
C VAL A 95 5.48 -0.99 -6.40
N ARG A 96 4.95 -0.22 -5.45
CA ARG A 96 3.52 -0.01 -5.23
C ARG A 96 3.12 1.32 -5.82
N LEU A 97 2.46 1.26 -6.97
CA LEU A 97 2.01 2.43 -7.73
C LEU A 97 0.52 2.68 -7.46
N GLY A 98 0.19 3.88 -6.99
CA GLY A 98 -1.19 4.35 -6.89
C GLY A 98 -1.60 5.21 -8.07
N THR A 99 -2.82 5.04 -8.60
CA THR A 99 -3.30 5.86 -9.71
C THR A 99 -4.82 5.86 -9.81
N SER A 100 -5.38 6.73 -10.66
CA SER A 100 -6.81 6.67 -11.01
C SER A 100 -7.13 5.53 -11.98
N ALA A 101 -8.39 5.12 -12.03
CA ALA A 101 -8.84 4.08 -12.95
C ALA A 101 -8.53 4.42 -14.42
N SER A 102 -8.80 5.66 -14.84
CA SER A 102 -8.53 6.11 -16.21
C SER A 102 -7.04 6.01 -16.58
N ILE A 103 -6.15 6.49 -15.72
CA ILE A 103 -4.71 6.41 -15.93
C ILE A 103 -4.25 4.95 -15.99
N SER A 104 -4.80 4.08 -15.11
CA SER A 104 -4.43 2.66 -15.09
C SER A 104 -4.83 1.92 -16.36
N ILE A 105 -5.91 2.33 -17.02
CA ILE A 105 -6.42 1.69 -18.24
C ILE A 105 -5.73 2.24 -19.49
N TYR A 106 -5.58 3.56 -19.60
CA TYR A 106 -5.19 4.19 -20.87
C TYR A 106 -3.72 4.61 -20.93
N LEU A 107 -3.16 5.13 -19.84
CA LEU A 107 -1.81 5.71 -19.84
C LEU A 107 -0.74 4.72 -19.36
N LEU A 108 -1.06 3.94 -18.34
CA LEU A 108 -0.09 3.10 -17.63
C LEU A 108 0.39 1.86 -18.43
N PRO A 109 -0.45 1.14 -19.21
CA PRO A 109 -0.03 -0.13 -19.82
C PRO A 109 1.18 -0.06 -20.73
N PRO A 110 1.34 0.93 -21.65
CA PRO A 110 2.54 1.03 -22.47
C PRO A 110 3.80 1.34 -21.65
N ALA A 111 3.68 2.14 -20.58
CA ALA A 111 4.80 2.44 -19.68
C ALA A 111 5.22 1.19 -18.90
N LEU A 112 4.26 0.42 -18.35
CA LEU A 112 4.56 -0.82 -17.64
C LEU A 112 5.20 -1.88 -18.55
N ARG A 113 4.78 -1.99 -19.80
CA ARG A 113 5.44 -2.92 -20.75
C ARG A 113 6.92 -2.59 -20.92
N ARG A 114 7.25 -1.31 -21.15
CA ARG A 114 8.65 -0.84 -21.28
C ARG A 114 9.44 -1.06 -19.99
N PHE A 115 8.83 -0.75 -18.85
CA PHE A 115 9.45 -0.92 -17.55
C PHE A 115 9.77 -2.38 -17.25
N ARG A 116 8.82 -3.30 -17.47
CA ARG A 116 9.02 -4.75 -17.25
C ARG A 116 10.06 -5.35 -18.19
N ALA A 117 10.11 -4.89 -19.44
CA ALA A 117 11.15 -5.35 -20.38
C ALA A 117 12.56 -4.95 -19.91
N ARG A 118 12.70 -3.80 -19.26
CA ARG A 118 14.00 -3.30 -18.76
C ARG A 118 14.36 -3.83 -17.38
N TYR A 119 13.36 -4.10 -16.54
CA TYR A 119 13.53 -4.51 -15.13
C TYR A 119 12.63 -5.72 -14.82
N PRO A 120 12.95 -6.90 -15.36
CA PRO A 120 12.08 -8.09 -15.25
C PRO A 120 11.92 -8.61 -13.83
N GLU A 121 12.91 -8.37 -12.96
CA GLU A 121 12.92 -8.79 -11.55
C GLU A 121 12.14 -7.83 -10.63
N VAL A 122 11.58 -6.72 -11.17
CA VAL A 122 10.79 -5.78 -10.39
C VAL A 122 9.29 -6.12 -10.49
N GLU A 123 8.70 -6.45 -9.36
CA GLU A 123 7.24 -6.62 -9.24
C GLU A 123 6.57 -5.25 -9.13
N VAL A 124 5.63 -4.94 -10.01
CA VAL A 124 4.82 -3.72 -9.92
C VAL A 124 3.40 -4.09 -9.52
N MET A 125 2.98 -3.58 -8.35
CA MET A 125 1.60 -3.63 -7.87
C MET A 125 0.93 -2.30 -8.17
N VAL A 126 -0.25 -2.33 -8.81
CA VAL A 126 -1.03 -1.13 -9.10
C VAL A 126 -2.28 -1.12 -8.23
N VAL A 127 -2.50 0.00 -7.55
CA VAL A 127 -3.69 0.26 -6.73
C VAL A 127 -4.44 1.44 -7.32
N THR A 128 -5.75 1.30 -7.53
CA THR A 128 -6.58 2.40 -8.03
C THR A 128 -7.32 3.09 -6.90
N GLY A 129 -7.41 4.42 -7.01
CA GLY A 129 -8.11 5.26 -6.05
C GLY A 129 -8.21 6.70 -6.55
N ASN A 130 -8.85 7.58 -5.78
CA ASN A 130 -8.85 9.01 -6.07
C ASN A 130 -7.53 9.69 -5.60
N ALA A 131 -7.28 10.92 -6.06
CA ALA A 131 -6.04 11.64 -5.75
C ALA A 131 -5.79 11.77 -4.24
N SER A 132 -6.83 12.03 -3.43
CA SER A 132 -6.70 12.16 -1.97
C SER A 132 -6.37 10.84 -1.29
N GLU A 133 -6.94 9.73 -1.74
CA GLU A 133 -6.63 8.39 -1.23
C GLU A 133 -5.19 8.01 -1.53
N ILE A 134 -4.77 8.21 -2.79
CA ILE A 134 -3.39 7.91 -3.23
C ILE A 134 -2.39 8.77 -2.47
N THR A 135 -2.64 10.09 -2.35
CA THR A 135 -1.78 11.01 -1.60
C THR A 135 -1.60 10.56 -0.15
N ARG A 136 -2.70 10.27 0.54
CA ARG A 136 -2.64 9.74 1.93
C ARG A 136 -1.90 8.41 2.03
N ALA A 137 -2.09 7.54 1.06
CA ALA A 137 -1.41 6.25 1.03
C ALA A 137 0.12 6.38 0.84
N ILE A 138 0.58 7.39 0.08
CA ILE A 138 2.02 7.69 -0.07
C ILE A 138 2.57 8.27 1.23
N VAL A 139 1.92 9.27 1.84
CA VAL A 139 2.32 9.84 3.13
C VAL A 139 2.36 8.75 4.22
N ALA A 140 1.39 7.84 4.23
CA ALA A 140 1.39 6.67 5.11
C ALA A 140 2.41 5.59 4.73
N ASN A 141 3.21 5.79 3.67
CA ASN A 141 4.13 4.81 3.11
C ASN A 141 3.48 3.45 2.74
N THR A 142 2.20 3.43 2.40
CA THR A 142 1.52 2.23 1.87
C THR A 142 1.63 2.12 0.36
N LEU A 143 1.94 3.22 -0.31
CA LEU A 143 2.36 3.29 -1.72
C LEU A 143 3.72 3.96 -1.82
N ASP A 144 4.49 3.61 -2.84
CA ASP A 144 5.82 4.14 -3.09
C ASP A 144 5.78 5.36 -4.02
N VAL A 145 4.85 5.36 -4.97
CA VAL A 145 4.67 6.42 -5.96
C VAL A 145 3.20 6.53 -6.36
N GLY A 146 2.78 7.73 -6.76
CA GLY A 146 1.42 7.98 -7.25
C GLY A 146 1.42 8.75 -8.57
N ILE A 147 0.50 8.40 -9.45
CA ILE A 147 0.18 9.16 -10.66
C ILE A 147 -1.25 9.64 -10.51
N VAL A 148 -1.42 10.93 -10.30
CA VAL A 148 -2.72 11.55 -9.98
C VAL A 148 -2.91 12.87 -10.70
N SER A 149 -4.16 13.28 -10.86
CA SER A 149 -4.47 14.60 -11.38
C SER A 149 -4.17 15.69 -10.35
N LEU A 150 -3.66 16.83 -10.81
CA LEU A 150 -3.43 18.00 -9.99
C LEU A 150 -4.74 18.77 -9.72
N PRO A 151 -4.82 19.53 -8.62
CA PRO A 151 -3.76 19.89 -7.68
C PRO A 151 -3.55 18.86 -6.55
N VAL A 152 -2.30 18.60 -6.21
CA VAL A 152 -1.90 17.91 -4.96
C VAL A 152 -1.17 18.94 -4.10
N ARG A 153 -1.66 19.14 -2.87
CA ARG A 153 -1.10 20.12 -1.92
C ARG A 153 -0.73 19.39 -0.63
N ASP A 154 0.44 18.77 -0.62
CA ASP A 154 0.99 18.15 0.57
C ASP A 154 2.47 18.49 0.66
N ARG A 155 2.92 18.95 1.84
CA ARG A 155 4.31 19.39 2.06
C ARG A 155 5.29 18.22 2.22
N GLU A 156 4.78 17.05 2.50
CA GLU A 156 5.59 15.83 2.66
C GLU A 156 5.85 15.14 1.32
N LEU A 157 5.26 15.62 0.22
CA LEU A 157 5.35 15.01 -1.10
C LEU A 157 6.11 15.89 -2.09
N THR A 158 6.97 15.25 -2.88
CA THR A 158 7.52 15.87 -4.09
C THR A 158 6.58 15.60 -5.26
N VAL A 159 6.06 16.67 -5.85
CA VAL A 159 5.11 16.60 -6.97
C VAL A 159 5.79 17.07 -8.26
N THR A 160 5.83 16.22 -9.28
CA THR A 160 6.40 16.52 -10.58
C THR A 160 5.34 16.38 -11.68
N PRO A 161 4.87 17.48 -12.30
CA PRO A 161 3.99 17.42 -13.46
C PRO A 161 4.73 16.77 -14.64
N PHE A 162 4.13 15.76 -15.28
CA PHE A 162 4.78 15.06 -16.41
C PHE A 162 3.87 14.86 -17.62
N PHE A 163 2.57 15.07 -17.47
CA PHE A 163 1.59 14.91 -18.54
C PHE A 163 0.49 15.96 -18.39
N ARG A 164 0.02 16.49 -19.53
CA ARG A 164 -1.12 17.41 -19.58
C ARG A 164 -2.24 16.72 -20.36
N ASP A 165 -3.41 16.67 -19.77
CA ASP A 165 -4.64 16.15 -20.37
C ASP A 165 -5.67 17.26 -20.49
N GLU A 166 -6.56 17.14 -21.47
CA GLU A 166 -7.62 18.09 -21.74
C GLU A 166 -8.97 17.47 -21.35
N LEU A 167 -9.72 18.17 -20.52
CA LEU A 167 -11.08 17.78 -20.19
C LEU A 167 -12.03 18.43 -21.17
N VAL A 168 -12.82 17.63 -21.85
CA VAL A 168 -13.88 18.10 -22.73
C VAL A 168 -15.25 17.70 -22.21
N ALA A 169 -16.20 18.58 -22.32
CA ALA A 169 -17.60 18.27 -22.06
C ALA A 169 -18.21 17.64 -23.32
N ILE A 170 -18.92 16.54 -23.13
CA ILE A 170 -19.72 15.91 -24.18
C ILE A 170 -21.20 16.01 -23.82
N GLY A 171 -22.02 16.27 -24.80
CA GLY A 171 -23.47 16.38 -24.63
C GLY A 171 -24.20 16.08 -25.92
N PRO A 172 -25.55 16.02 -25.89
CA PRO A 172 -26.35 15.91 -27.10
C PRO A 172 -26.00 17.00 -28.11
N THR A 173 -26.05 16.67 -29.41
CA THR A 173 -25.70 17.60 -30.51
C THR A 173 -26.48 18.91 -30.45
N GLU A 174 -27.71 18.86 -29.90
CA GLU A 174 -28.58 20.02 -29.69
C GLU A 174 -28.02 21.04 -28.67
N TRP A 175 -27.08 20.66 -27.83
CA TRP A 175 -26.42 21.55 -26.86
C TRP A 175 -25.22 22.31 -27.45
N GLY A 176 -24.78 21.94 -28.66
CA GLY A 176 -23.58 22.50 -29.32
C GLY A 176 -23.77 23.88 -29.98
N GLY A 177 -24.93 24.52 -29.82
CA GLY A 177 -25.26 25.80 -30.49
C GLY A 177 -24.92 27.09 -29.72
N GLY A 178 -24.19 27.05 -28.61
CA GLY A 178 -23.98 28.22 -27.75
C GLY A 178 -22.52 28.51 -27.42
N GLY A 179 -21.63 28.55 -28.39
CA GLY A 179 -20.24 28.88 -28.16
C GLY A 179 -19.80 30.11 -28.95
N GLY A 180 -19.92 31.27 -28.36
CA GLY A 180 -19.38 32.48 -28.97
C GLY A 180 -19.52 33.65 -28.01
N GLY A 181 -18.48 34.02 -27.33
CA GLY A 181 -18.38 35.21 -26.50
C GLY A 181 -17.03 35.25 -25.83
#